data_700d054da76f87d2bd09a54a7232c8d1
#
_entry.id   700d054da76f87d2bd09a54a7232c8d1
#
_cell.length_a   1.000
_cell.length_b   1.000
_cell.length_c   1.000
_cell.angle_alpha   90.00
_cell.angle_beta   90.00
_cell.angle_gamma   90.00
#
_symmetry.space_group_name_H-M   'P 1'
#
loop_
_entity.id
_entity.type
_entity.pdbx_description
1 polymer ?
#
loop_
_entity_poly.entity_id
_entity_poly.type
_entity_poly.pdbx_seq_one_letter_code
_entity_poly.pdbx_strand_id
1 'polypeptide(L)'
;MIAFEVFLNGNKVCRAGVGDLGVLTTILTWVKREGRNTKTRETGIIEEELTLDVSGLISSKNEHVRWTDDKVTVGDEVCIRIINLESVDPPSVRRTEDPAEVERRQERYVEQMAKRFGWTIQK
;
A
#
# COMPACT_ATOMS: atom_id res chain seq x y z
N MET A 1 15.89 -8.53 -12.32
CA MET A 1 14.60 -8.54 -11.58
C MET A 1 13.51 -7.88 -12.38
N ILE A 2 12.30 -8.33 -12.21
CA ILE A 2 11.13 -7.64 -12.76
C ILE A 2 10.94 -6.32 -12.02
N ALA A 3 10.75 -5.25 -12.77
CA ALA A 3 10.56 -3.92 -12.21
C ALA A 3 9.36 -3.22 -12.85
N PHE A 4 8.77 -2.30 -12.10
CA PHE A 4 7.74 -1.41 -12.60
C PHE A 4 8.33 -0.02 -12.77
N GLU A 5 8.32 0.46 -14.01
CA GLU A 5 8.68 1.84 -14.32
C GLU A 5 7.38 2.63 -14.41
N VAL A 6 7.20 3.55 -13.48
CA VAL A 6 5.93 4.28 -13.32
C VAL A 6 6.11 5.71 -13.83
N PHE A 7 5.18 6.14 -14.68
CA PHE A 7 5.15 7.49 -15.24
C PHE A 7 3.84 8.17 -14.86
N LEU A 8 3.94 9.45 -14.58
CA LEU A 8 2.78 10.34 -14.38
C LEU A 8 2.89 11.48 -15.38
N ASN A 9 1.89 11.59 -16.26
CA ASN A 9 1.86 12.61 -17.32
C ASN A 9 3.14 12.64 -18.17
N GLY A 10 3.68 11.46 -18.49
CA GLY A 10 4.89 11.30 -19.28
C GLY A 10 6.21 11.47 -18.51
N ASN A 11 6.15 11.87 -17.24
CA ASN A 11 7.33 12.03 -16.40
C ASN A 11 7.53 10.79 -15.52
N LYS A 12 8.77 10.28 -15.50
CA LYS A 12 9.10 9.12 -14.68
C LYS A 12 9.01 9.49 -13.20
N VAL A 13 8.21 8.71 -12.46
CA VAL A 13 8.04 8.85 -11.01
C VAL A 13 9.05 7.97 -10.27
N CYS A 14 9.13 6.69 -10.66
CA CYS A 14 10.07 5.75 -10.04
C CYS A 14 10.28 4.51 -10.91
N ARG A 15 11.36 3.79 -10.59
CA ARG A 15 11.58 2.41 -11.01
C ARG A 15 11.63 1.56 -9.75
N ALA A 16 10.61 0.76 -9.55
CA ALA A 16 10.44 -0.05 -8.36
C ALA A 16 10.67 -1.52 -8.67
N GLY A 17 11.27 -2.23 -7.75
CA GLY A 17 11.49 -3.66 -7.89
C GLY A 17 11.90 -4.30 -6.57
N VAL A 18 11.61 -5.58 -6.46
CA VAL A 18 12.02 -6.41 -5.32
C VAL A 18 12.96 -7.47 -5.85
N GLY A 19 14.20 -7.45 -5.39
CA GLY A 19 15.27 -8.34 -5.88
C GLY A 19 15.29 -9.71 -5.23
N ASP A 20 14.40 -9.98 -4.31
CA ASP A 20 14.27 -11.22 -3.56
C ASP A 20 12.82 -11.66 -3.55
N LEU A 21 12.50 -12.72 -2.81
CA LEU A 21 11.11 -13.17 -2.66
C LEU A 21 10.26 -12.06 -2.05
N GLY A 22 9.12 -11.80 -2.64
CA GLY A 22 8.25 -10.74 -2.16
C GLY A 22 7.14 -10.39 -3.11
N VAL A 23 6.58 -9.21 -2.89
CA VAL A 23 5.47 -8.67 -3.65
C VAL A 23 5.79 -7.23 -4.06
N LEU A 24 5.50 -6.88 -5.30
CA LEU A 24 5.58 -5.52 -5.80
C LEU A 24 4.20 -5.10 -6.29
N THR A 25 3.73 -3.95 -5.83
CA THR A 25 2.39 -3.45 -6.19
C THR A 25 2.42 -2.00 -6.64
N THR A 26 1.55 -1.69 -7.60
CA THR A 26 1.20 -0.32 -7.95
C THR A 26 -0.31 -0.22 -7.84
N ILE A 27 -0.78 0.68 -7.00
CA ILE A 27 -2.19 0.82 -6.67
C ILE A 27 -2.65 2.24 -6.95
N LEU A 28 -3.64 2.36 -7.83
CA LEU A 28 -4.36 3.60 -8.05
C LEU A 28 -5.69 3.48 -7.31
N THR A 29 -5.89 4.37 -6.35
CA THR A 29 -7.05 4.31 -5.45
C THR A 29 -7.90 5.56 -5.58
N TRP A 30 -9.20 5.36 -5.73
CA TRP A 30 -10.20 6.41 -5.61
C TRP A 30 -11.09 6.11 -4.40
N VAL A 31 -11.20 7.09 -3.51
CA VAL A 31 -12.05 7.01 -2.33
C VAL A 31 -12.99 8.20 -2.31
N LYS A 32 -14.26 7.93 -2.12
CA LYS A 32 -15.29 8.94 -1.93
C LYS A 32 -16.07 8.58 -0.68
N ARG A 33 -16.11 9.49 0.28
CA ARG A 33 -16.72 9.23 1.58
C ARG A 33 -17.25 10.52 2.21
N GLU A 34 -18.08 10.37 3.23
CA GLU A 34 -18.46 11.48 4.10
C GLU A 34 -17.22 11.95 4.89
N GLY A 35 -17.20 13.25 5.21
CA GLY A 35 -16.10 13.86 5.92
C GLY A 35 -15.73 13.16 7.21
N ARG A 36 -14.43 13.06 7.47
CA ARG A 36 -13.87 12.32 8.61
C ARG A 36 -14.10 12.97 9.96
N ASN A 37 -14.29 14.29 10.00
CA ASN A 37 -14.54 14.98 11.25
C ASN A 37 -16.02 15.28 11.42
N THR A 38 -16.47 15.44 12.67
CA THR A 38 -17.86 15.72 13.02
C THR A 38 -18.40 16.96 12.32
N LYS A 39 -17.58 17.99 12.20
CA LYS A 39 -17.94 19.25 11.54
C LYS A 39 -18.23 19.07 10.05
N THR A 40 -17.42 18.25 9.37
CA THR A 40 -17.60 17.92 7.96
C THR A 40 -18.83 17.06 7.74
N ARG A 41 -19.11 16.12 8.64
CA ARG A 41 -20.32 15.29 8.60
C ARG A 41 -21.60 16.11 8.76
N GLU A 42 -21.58 17.06 9.69
CA GLU A 42 -22.72 17.95 9.93
C GLU A 42 -23.05 18.85 8.73
N THR A 43 -22.03 19.24 7.98
CA THR A 43 -22.21 20.08 6.78
C THR A 43 -22.52 19.25 5.52
N GLY A 44 -22.45 17.92 5.61
CA GLY A 44 -22.68 17.03 4.48
C GLY A 44 -21.59 17.08 3.41
N ILE A 45 -20.39 17.56 3.75
CA ILE A 45 -19.27 17.63 2.82
C ILE A 45 -18.77 16.22 2.52
N ILE A 46 -18.62 15.92 1.23
CA ILE A 46 -18.08 14.67 0.75
C ILE A 46 -16.61 14.88 0.43
N GLU A 47 -15.78 14.01 0.99
CA GLU A 47 -14.34 13.95 0.69
C GLU A 47 -14.09 12.97 -0.44
N GLU A 48 -13.24 13.36 -1.36
CA GLU A 48 -12.84 12.53 -2.49
C GLU A 48 -11.33 12.59 -2.63
N GLU A 49 -10.71 11.43 -2.71
CA GLU A 49 -9.25 11.30 -2.83
C GLU A 49 -8.88 10.36 -3.96
N LEU A 50 -7.86 10.76 -4.71
CA LEU A 50 -7.18 9.92 -5.69
C LEU A 50 -5.72 9.83 -5.31
N THR A 51 -5.21 8.61 -5.17
CA THR A 51 -3.82 8.38 -4.77
C THR A 51 -3.16 7.33 -5.63
N LEU A 52 -1.85 7.50 -5.85
CA LEU A 52 -0.99 6.54 -6.52
C LEU A 52 0.04 6.05 -5.51
N ASP A 53 0.05 4.74 -5.27
CA ASP A 53 0.97 4.08 -4.35
C ASP A 53 1.81 3.05 -5.10
N VAL A 54 3.13 3.11 -4.95
CA VAL A 54 4.06 2.10 -5.46
C VAL A 54 4.83 1.57 -4.28
N SER A 55 4.58 0.32 -3.93
CA SER A 55 5.13 -0.29 -2.73
C SER A 55 5.40 -1.77 -2.92
N GLY A 56 6.01 -2.38 -1.93
CA GLY A 56 6.34 -3.79 -1.96
C GLY A 56 6.59 -4.37 -0.59
N LEU A 57 6.72 -5.69 -0.58
CA LEU A 57 7.09 -6.47 0.59
C LEU A 57 8.25 -7.37 0.22
N ILE A 58 9.35 -7.29 0.96
CA ILE A 58 10.46 -8.23 0.87
C ILE A 58 10.21 -9.30 1.92
N SER A 59 9.69 -10.45 1.49
CA SER A 59 9.20 -11.51 2.40
C SER A 59 10.31 -12.08 3.28
N SER A 60 11.50 -12.27 2.72
CA SER A 60 12.64 -12.84 3.46
C SER A 60 13.09 -11.97 4.63
N LYS A 61 12.85 -10.68 4.58
CA LYS A 61 13.23 -9.71 5.62
C LYS A 61 12.04 -9.16 6.38
N ASN A 62 10.82 -9.53 6.00
CA ASN A 62 9.58 -8.97 6.52
C ASN A 62 9.61 -7.43 6.47
N GLU A 63 10.12 -6.89 5.37
CA GLU A 63 10.34 -5.46 5.18
C GLU A 63 9.35 -4.90 4.18
N HIS A 64 8.58 -3.90 4.60
CA HIS A 64 7.71 -3.11 3.73
C HIS A 64 8.51 -1.95 3.15
N VAL A 65 8.39 -1.76 1.86
CA VAL A 65 9.07 -0.70 1.12
C VAL A 65 8.07 0.10 0.31
N ARG A 66 8.32 1.38 0.16
CA ARG A 66 7.48 2.27 -0.63
C ARG A 66 8.35 3.22 -1.45
N TRP A 67 8.02 3.37 -2.71
CA TRP A 67 8.69 4.33 -3.61
C TRP A 67 7.89 5.60 -3.79
N THR A 68 6.57 5.50 -3.83
CA THR A 68 5.68 6.62 -4.14
C THR A 68 4.38 6.47 -3.37
N ASP A 69 3.91 7.59 -2.83
CA ASP A 69 2.59 7.73 -2.21
C ASP A 69 2.14 9.17 -2.46
N ASP A 70 1.58 9.40 -3.63
CA ASP A 70 1.23 10.74 -4.11
C ASP A 70 -0.25 10.87 -4.42
N LYS A 71 -0.76 12.08 -4.27
CA LYS A 71 -2.09 12.43 -4.73
C LYS A 71 -2.05 12.67 -6.23
N VAL A 72 -3.09 12.22 -6.91
CA VAL A 72 -3.30 12.46 -8.34
C VAL A 72 -4.67 13.11 -8.54
N THR A 73 -4.89 13.67 -9.70
CA THR A 73 -6.11 14.41 -10.02
C THR A 73 -6.72 13.94 -11.33
N VAL A 74 -7.98 14.30 -11.55
CA VAL A 74 -8.67 14.04 -12.81
C VAL A 74 -7.91 14.68 -13.96
N GLY A 75 -7.70 13.91 -15.02
CA GLY A 75 -6.89 14.31 -16.17
C GLY A 75 -5.46 13.82 -16.14
N ASP A 76 -4.98 13.36 -14.98
CA ASP A 76 -3.67 12.74 -14.88
C ASP A 76 -3.65 11.38 -15.60
N GLU A 77 -2.54 11.09 -16.24
CA GLU A 77 -2.32 9.82 -16.92
C GLU A 77 -1.19 9.06 -16.22
N VAL A 78 -1.52 7.86 -15.74
CA VAL A 78 -0.56 6.96 -15.11
C VAL A 78 -0.20 5.86 -16.10
N CYS A 79 1.07 5.70 -16.38
CA CYS A 79 1.58 4.63 -17.22
C CYS A 79 2.54 3.76 -16.42
N ILE A 80 2.35 2.45 -16.50
CA ILE A 80 3.20 1.47 -15.82
C ILE A 80 3.82 0.58 -16.88
N ARG A 81 5.14 0.54 -16.91
CA ARG A 81 5.88 -0.34 -17.81
C ARG A 81 6.51 -1.46 -17.00
N ILE A 82 6.27 -2.69 -17.41
CA ILE A 82 6.88 -3.87 -16.79
C ILE A 82 8.17 -4.16 -17.56
N ILE A 83 9.28 -4.09 -16.86
CA ILE A 83 10.63 -4.26 -17.46
C ILE A 83 11.51 -5.15 -16.61
N ASN A 84 12.62 -5.59 -17.14
CA ASN A 84 13.61 -6.37 -16.43
C ASN A 84 14.86 -5.50 -16.24
N LEU A 85 15.27 -5.30 -14.98
CA LEU A 85 16.42 -4.46 -14.63
C LEU A 85 17.35 -5.20 -13.67
N GLU A 86 18.63 -4.84 -13.70
CA GLU A 86 19.61 -5.32 -12.72
C GLU A 86 19.48 -4.56 -11.39
N SER A 87 19.13 -3.28 -11.47
CA SER A 87 18.96 -2.42 -10.29
C SER A 87 17.78 -1.48 -10.46
N VAL A 88 17.19 -1.08 -9.35
CA VAL A 88 16.05 -0.18 -9.29
C VAL A 88 16.36 0.98 -8.36
N ASP A 89 15.46 1.98 -8.34
CA ASP A 89 15.61 3.10 -7.43
C ASP A 89 15.50 2.60 -5.97
N PRO A 90 16.25 3.20 -5.03
CA PRO A 90 16.05 2.89 -3.63
C PRO A 90 14.66 3.36 -3.18
N PRO A 91 13.95 2.58 -2.37
CA PRO A 91 12.66 3.03 -1.85
C PRO A 91 12.84 4.26 -0.94
N SER A 92 11.84 5.13 -0.95
CA SER A 92 11.83 6.33 -0.11
C SER A 92 11.52 6.02 1.35
N VAL A 93 10.82 4.92 1.59
CA VAL A 93 10.45 4.47 2.94
C VAL A 93 10.73 2.98 3.07
N ARG A 94 11.33 2.60 4.19
CA ARG A 94 11.53 1.20 4.58
C ARG A 94 11.01 0.99 5.99
N ARG A 95 10.25 -0.07 6.19
CA ARG A 95 9.76 -0.43 7.51
C ARG A 95 9.83 -1.94 7.70
N THR A 96 10.61 -2.36 8.69
CA THR A 96 10.69 -3.77 9.07
C THR A 96 9.69 -4.02 10.18
N GLU A 97 8.85 -5.04 10.02
CA GLU A 97 7.91 -5.45 11.06
C GLU A 97 8.59 -6.32 12.09
N ASP A 98 8.26 -6.08 13.37
CA ASP A 98 8.66 -6.96 14.45
C ASP A 98 7.81 -8.24 14.36
N PRO A 99 8.43 -9.43 14.27
CA PRO A 99 7.70 -10.71 14.24
C PRO A 99 6.74 -10.89 15.41
N ALA A 100 7.10 -10.42 16.60
CA ALA A 100 6.24 -10.49 17.77
C ALA A 100 4.97 -9.62 17.63
N GLU A 101 5.07 -8.46 16.98
CA GLU A 101 3.90 -7.62 16.70
C GLU A 101 2.99 -8.23 15.66
N VAL A 102 3.55 -8.84 14.62
CA VAL A 102 2.78 -9.54 13.59
C VAL A 102 1.98 -10.67 14.22
N GLU A 103 2.62 -11.48 15.06
CA GLU A 103 1.98 -12.58 15.77
C GLU A 103 0.85 -12.07 16.69
N ARG A 104 1.08 -11.01 17.45
CA ARG A 104 0.06 -10.41 18.30
C ARG A 104 -1.13 -9.87 17.52
N ARG A 105 -0.90 -9.28 16.33
CA ARG A 105 -1.98 -8.82 15.46
C ARG A 105 -2.80 -9.97 14.90
N GLN A 106 -2.15 -11.06 14.53
CA GLN A 106 -2.82 -12.27 14.06
C GLN A 106 -3.68 -12.89 15.16
N GLU A 107 -3.16 -13.00 16.37
CA GLU A 107 -3.92 -13.48 17.52
C GLU A 107 -5.16 -12.63 17.80
N ARG A 108 -4.99 -11.30 17.81
CA ARG A 108 -6.11 -10.37 17.99
C ARG A 108 -7.16 -10.50 16.90
N TYR A 109 -6.73 -10.67 15.67
CA TYR A 109 -7.64 -10.88 14.55
C TYR A 109 -8.45 -12.16 14.72
N VAL A 110 -7.79 -13.27 15.06
CA VAL A 110 -8.45 -14.56 15.31
C VAL A 110 -9.44 -14.44 16.47
N GLU A 111 -9.06 -13.79 17.56
CA GLU A 111 -9.94 -13.56 18.70
C GLU A 111 -11.18 -12.73 18.34
N GLN A 112 -11.00 -11.67 17.56
CA GLN A 112 -12.10 -10.83 17.08
C GLN A 112 -13.06 -11.61 16.19
N MET A 113 -12.53 -12.43 15.30
CA MET A 113 -13.35 -13.26 14.40
C MET A 113 -14.09 -14.34 15.16
N ALA A 114 -13.45 -14.98 16.14
CA ALA A 114 -14.08 -15.97 17.00
C ALA A 114 -15.24 -15.36 17.78
N LYS A 115 -15.03 -14.18 18.36
CA LYS A 115 -16.06 -13.45 19.09
C LYS A 115 -17.24 -13.05 18.19
N ARG A 116 -16.93 -12.60 16.96
CA ARG A 116 -17.95 -12.20 15.97
C ARG A 116 -18.81 -13.36 15.51
N PHE A 117 -18.22 -14.53 15.31
CA PHE A 117 -18.90 -15.72 14.79
C PHE A 117 -19.25 -16.75 15.86
N GLY A 118 -18.97 -16.47 17.12
CA GLY A 118 -19.27 -17.37 18.22
C GLY A 118 -18.38 -18.62 18.26
N TRP A 119 -17.20 -18.56 17.67
CA TRP A 119 -16.25 -19.66 17.69
C TRP A 119 -15.55 -19.79 19.02
N THR A 120 -15.21 -21.03 19.39
CA THR A 120 -14.37 -21.28 20.57
C THR A 120 -12.92 -21.42 20.13
N ILE A 121 -12.05 -20.62 20.75
CA ILE A 121 -10.61 -20.70 20.51
C ILE A 121 -10.00 -21.62 21.55
N GLN A 122 -9.34 -22.68 21.10
CA GLN A 122 -8.51 -23.51 21.95
C GLN A 122 -7.08 -22.98 21.90
N LYS A 123 -6.58 -22.59 23.06
CA LYS A 123 -5.19 -22.13 23.21
C LYS A 123 -4.30 -23.26 23.70
#